data_2ec886b06ca62a977b8ac3cde8f51878
#
_entry.id   2ec886b06ca62a977b8ac3cde8f51878
#
_cell.length_a   1.000
_cell.length_b   1.000
_cell.length_c   1.000
_cell.angle_alpha   90.00
_cell.angle_beta   90.00
_cell.angle_gamma   90.00
#
_symmetry.space_group_name_H-M   'P 1'
#
loop_
_entity.id
_entity.type
_entity.pdbx_description
1 polymer ?
#
loop_
_entity_poly.entity_id
_entity_poly.type
_entity_poly.pdbx_seq_one_letter_code
_entity_poly.pdbx_strand_id
1 'polypeptide(L)'
;MLLLPTLKPQYVCPGETHAISRAVHLSRLAAFYPKCRECSHRQEIGQLPQPQFDTDESSFPPESERSLFTLEGVRGVYLNELTRHKAGELSAAFASLLWESLPLAGRSDLRDANSKRPIRRSGPVIVVGFDERPSSPDIVTGVAAALRRMSCQVVDIGQTSMPCFRFAVAHMQAAGGILISGHGCEPSWTGLDFVVKHGRPVSVSGRRVEHRDDAVAPHAICLEQIDDRCEQGAARPLRQGGSQRVFQASVPYLAGLLKRFHALRPLRIAIGCPVRFVRRTLDELFEKLPVTLNWIEIPQRRRNVLNEDDSDVRRVRDAVVAQATDFGLLIDDDGANVAIVDELGRLLAPGDLLCLLAEVLSSEQPDGAIVIDNAARDLLQPRIAAENVRCWLGGWTQSDLWQAMRHEAAICGGGATGRVWLHDAVPTCDAILTLSQLLQALSRDDAPLSQVIAEYSNPA
;
A
#
# COMPACT_ATOMS: atom_id res chain seq x y z
N MET A 1 1.20 58.38 -27.04
CA MET A 1 1.72 57.02 -27.13
C MET A 1 0.59 56.10 -26.59
N LEU A 2 -0.27 55.65 -27.51
CA LEU A 2 -1.45 54.81 -27.17
C LEU A 2 -0.94 53.39 -26.89
N LEU A 3 -1.13 52.90 -25.66
CA LEU A 3 -0.90 51.52 -25.29
C LEU A 3 -1.95 50.65 -25.98
N LEU A 4 -1.51 49.84 -26.94
CA LEU A 4 -2.32 48.79 -27.56
C LEU A 4 -2.75 47.83 -26.46
N PRO A 5 -4.01 47.39 -26.40
CA PRO A 5 -4.44 46.39 -25.44
C PRO A 5 -3.74 45.05 -25.76
N THR A 6 -2.99 44.53 -24.82
CA THR A 6 -2.41 43.18 -24.90
C THR A 6 -3.58 42.20 -25.07
N LEU A 7 -3.70 41.58 -26.23
CA LEU A 7 -4.63 40.52 -26.53
C LEU A 7 -4.40 39.41 -25.49
N LYS A 8 -5.41 39.15 -24.64
CA LYS A 8 -5.35 38.04 -23.71
C LYS A 8 -5.29 36.75 -24.52
N PRO A 9 -4.36 35.84 -24.21
CA PRO A 9 -4.30 34.57 -24.92
C PRO A 9 -5.63 33.86 -24.88
N GLN A 10 -6.14 33.42 -26.03
CA GLN A 10 -7.33 32.65 -26.20
C GLN A 10 -6.94 31.21 -26.47
N TYR A 11 -7.52 30.27 -25.79
CA TYR A 11 -7.25 28.83 -25.92
C TYR A 11 -8.39 28.16 -26.68
N VAL A 12 -8.05 27.27 -27.61
CA VAL A 12 -9.01 26.43 -28.30
C VAL A 12 -8.68 24.97 -28.00
N CYS A 13 -9.60 24.26 -27.35
CA CYS A 13 -9.37 22.85 -27.02
C CYS A 13 -9.43 21.97 -28.29
N PRO A 14 -8.64 20.88 -28.36
CA PRO A 14 -8.68 19.95 -29.48
C PRO A 14 -10.09 19.47 -29.79
N GLY A 15 -10.47 19.61 -31.08
CA GLY A 15 -11.81 19.25 -31.56
C GLY A 15 -12.96 20.20 -31.13
N GLU A 16 -12.64 21.38 -30.60
CA GLU A 16 -13.63 22.45 -30.34
C GLU A 16 -13.38 23.65 -31.27
N THR A 17 -14.44 24.38 -31.59
CA THR A 17 -14.39 25.55 -32.47
C THR A 17 -14.40 26.88 -31.70
N HIS A 18 -14.67 26.83 -30.41
CA HIS A 18 -14.83 28.03 -29.57
C HIS A 18 -13.61 28.23 -28.70
N ALA A 19 -13.15 29.50 -28.65
CA ALA A 19 -12.08 29.91 -27.76
C ALA A 19 -12.58 29.97 -26.31
N ILE A 20 -11.75 29.51 -25.41
CA ILE A 20 -12.00 29.57 -23.95
C ILE A 20 -11.02 30.54 -23.28
N SER A 21 -11.41 31.04 -22.11
CA SER A 21 -10.53 31.89 -21.31
C SER A 21 -9.43 31.05 -20.63
N ARG A 22 -8.35 31.73 -20.20
CA ARG A 22 -7.28 31.10 -19.44
C ARG A 22 -7.79 30.42 -18.15
N ALA A 23 -8.77 31.03 -17.47
CA ALA A 23 -9.36 30.45 -16.27
C ALA A 23 -10.05 29.10 -16.58
N VAL A 24 -10.80 29.03 -17.68
CA VAL A 24 -11.46 27.81 -18.12
C VAL A 24 -10.43 26.78 -18.59
N HIS A 25 -9.37 27.19 -19.28
CA HIS A 25 -8.26 26.31 -19.66
C HIS A 25 -7.60 25.66 -18.43
N LEU A 26 -7.23 26.47 -17.43
CA LEU A 26 -6.63 25.97 -16.18
C LEU A 26 -7.59 25.08 -15.37
N SER A 27 -8.88 25.42 -15.34
CA SER A 27 -9.89 24.60 -14.70
C SER A 27 -10.06 23.25 -15.37
N ARG A 28 -10.03 23.20 -16.71
CA ARG A 28 -10.09 21.93 -17.47
C ARG A 28 -8.84 21.08 -17.27
N LEU A 29 -7.65 21.71 -17.20
CA LEU A 29 -6.40 21.00 -16.86
C LEU A 29 -6.48 20.41 -15.45
N ALA A 30 -6.92 21.18 -14.48
CA ALA A 30 -7.08 20.72 -13.10
C ALA A 30 -8.15 19.63 -12.95
N ALA A 31 -9.20 19.65 -13.79
CA ALA A 31 -10.25 18.63 -13.84
C ALA A 31 -9.90 17.44 -14.74
N PHE A 32 -8.68 17.36 -15.27
CA PHE A 32 -8.24 16.27 -16.17
C PHE A 32 -9.16 16.09 -17.40
N TYR A 33 -9.62 17.18 -17.97
CA TYR A 33 -10.51 17.13 -19.12
C TYR A 33 -9.89 16.32 -20.26
N PRO A 34 -10.58 15.30 -20.82
CA PRO A 34 -9.98 14.31 -21.71
C PRO A 34 -9.25 14.89 -22.95
N LYS A 35 -9.77 15.99 -23.49
CA LYS A 35 -9.17 16.66 -24.65
C LYS A 35 -7.88 17.42 -24.34
N CYS A 36 -7.56 17.64 -23.07
CA CYS A 36 -6.30 18.29 -22.66
C CYS A 36 -5.08 17.38 -22.93
N ARG A 37 -5.25 16.10 -23.16
CA ARG A 37 -4.14 15.18 -23.54
C ARG A 37 -3.46 15.58 -24.84
N GLU A 38 -4.24 16.01 -25.80
CA GLU A 38 -3.79 16.38 -27.15
C GLU A 38 -3.60 17.90 -27.30
N CYS A 39 -3.78 18.66 -26.22
CA CYS A 39 -3.74 20.11 -26.25
C CYS A 39 -2.28 20.59 -26.33
N SER A 40 -1.95 21.43 -27.31
CA SER A 40 -0.63 22.08 -27.41
C SER A 40 -0.29 22.97 -26.21
N HIS A 41 -1.29 23.42 -25.48
CA HIS A 41 -1.15 24.28 -24.28
C HIS A 41 -1.22 23.49 -22.97
N ARG A 42 -1.11 22.18 -22.99
CA ARG A 42 -1.25 21.34 -21.77
C ARG A 42 -0.20 21.66 -20.69
N GLN A 43 0.93 22.24 -21.07
CA GLN A 43 2.00 22.62 -20.15
C GLN A 43 1.84 24.06 -19.60
N GLU A 44 0.89 24.83 -20.11
CA GLU A 44 0.61 26.18 -19.64
C GLU A 44 -0.25 26.17 -18.38
N ILE A 45 0.30 25.65 -17.29
CA ILE A 45 -0.39 25.51 -15.98
C ILE A 45 -0.55 26.83 -15.22
N GLY A 46 -0.07 27.95 -15.76
CA GLY A 46 -0.16 29.26 -15.14
C GLY A 46 0.80 29.44 -13.96
N GLN A 47 0.75 30.63 -13.35
CA GLN A 47 1.42 30.88 -12.06
C GLN A 47 0.54 30.36 -10.90
N LEU A 48 0.27 29.08 -10.86
CA LEU A 48 -0.03 28.43 -9.59
C LEU A 48 1.28 28.43 -8.80
N PRO A 49 1.26 28.72 -7.48
CA PRO A 49 2.46 28.60 -6.69
C PRO A 49 3.01 27.19 -6.89
N GLN A 50 4.09 27.09 -7.61
CA GLN A 50 4.84 25.84 -7.67
C GLN A 50 5.33 25.62 -6.24
N PRO A 51 5.07 24.47 -5.65
CA PRO A 51 5.83 24.08 -4.48
C PRO A 51 7.29 24.17 -4.91
N GLN A 52 8.10 24.94 -4.19
CA GLN A 52 9.54 24.96 -4.39
C GLN A 52 10.05 23.57 -4.00
N PHE A 53 10.14 22.71 -4.98
CA PHE A 53 10.93 21.50 -4.86
C PHE A 53 12.35 21.89 -5.23
N ASP A 54 13.21 21.98 -4.25
CA ASP A 54 14.67 21.89 -4.42
C ASP A 54 14.98 20.45 -4.87
N THR A 55 14.65 20.13 -6.10
CA THR A 55 15.07 18.91 -6.76
C THR A 55 15.85 19.33 -8.00
N ASP A 56 17.11 18.93 -8.02
CA ASP A 56 17.96 18.98 -9.19
C ASP A 56 17.19 18.44 -10.41
N GLU A 57 16.68 19.34 -11.26
CA GLU A 57 15.94 18.97 -12.48
C GLU A 57 16.79 18.16 -13.48
N SER A 58 18.10 18.02 -13.22
CA SER A 58 19.04 17.29 -14.06
C SER A 58 18.98 15.77 -13.94
N SER A 59 18.22 15.24 -12.97
CA SER A 59 18.19 13.77 -12.67
C SER A 59 16.92 13.04 -13.12
N PHE A 60 15.93 13.71 -13.72
CA PHE A 60 14.74 13.04 -14.22
C PHE A 60 14.86 12.73 -15.73
N PRO A 61 14.68 11.47 -16.14
CA PRO A 61 14.57 11.14 -17.56
C PRO A 61 13.38 11.89 -18.20
N PRO A 62 13.43 12.22 -19.48
CA PRO A 62 12.33 12.86 -20.18
C PRO A 62 11.04 12.03 -20.02
N GLU A 63 9.88 12.69 -19.95
CA GLU A 63 8.56 12.08 -19.66
C GLU A 63 8.22 10.86 -20.55
N SER A 64 8.80 10.74 -21.73
CA SER A 64 8.61 9.60 -22.65
C SER A 64 9.33 8.30 -22.24
N GLU A 65 10.22 8.35 -21.25
CA GLU A 65 11.03 7.19 -20.80
C GLU A 65 10.74 6.74 -19.38
N ARG A 66 9.77 7.33 -18.67
CA ARG A 66 9.42 6.90 -17.32
C ARG A 66 8.71 5.57 -17.38
N SER A 67 9.34 4.54 -16.81
CA SER A 67 8.66 3.27 -16.55
C SER A 67 7.49 3.50 -15.58
N LEU A 68 6.33 2.88 -15.89
CA LEU A 68 5.20 2.83 -14.97
C LEU A 68 5.50 1.94 -13.75
N PHE A 69 6.49 1.06 -13.87
CA PHE A 69 6.85 0.12 -12.81
C PHE A 69 7.77 0.79 -11.78
N THR A 70 7.37 0.68 -10.52
CA THR A 70 8.13 1.07 -9.34
C THR A 70 8.68 -0.18 -8.65
N LEU A 71 9.36 -0.03 -7.52
CA LEU A 71 9.83 -1.19 -6.73
C LEU A 71 8.67 -2.09 -6.25
N GLU A 72 7.48 -1.52 -6.00
CA GLU A 72 6.41 -2.19 -5.28
C GLU A 72 5.07 -2.26 -6.06
N GLY A 73 5.05 -1.82 -7.31
CA GLY A 73 3.83 -1.82 -8.12
C GLY A 73 3.91 -0.92 -9.34
N VAL A 74 2.76 -0.60 -9.88
CA VAL A 74 2.60 0.28 -11.05
C VAL A 74 2.05 1.61 -10.61
N ARG A 75 2.66 2.72 -11.05
CA ARG A 75 2.22 4.08 -10.78
C ARG A 75 2.28 4.94 -12.04
N GLY A 76 1.29 5.78 -12.23
CA GLY A 76 1.26 6.71 -13.37
C GLY A 76 0.21 7.80 -13.19
N VAL A 77 0.39 8.90 -13.90
CA VAL A 77 -0.59 9.99 -13.92
C VAL A 77 -1.87 9.48 -14.59
N TYR A 78 -2.98 9.60 -13.84
CA TYR A 78 -4.28 9.14 -14.33
C TYR A 78 -4.65 9.79 -15.65
N LEU A 79 -5.14 8.98 -16.59
CA LEU A 79 -5.48 9.32 -17.97
C LEU A 79 -4.31 9.67 -18.90
N ASN A 80 -3.17 10.09 -18.39
CA ASN A 80 -2.00 10.41 -19.23
C ASN A 80 -1.10 9.18 -19.43
N GLU A 81 -0.70 8.54 -18.32
CA GLU A 81 0.22 7.42 -18.32
C GLU A 81 -0.50 6.11 -18.01
N LEU A 82 -1.37 6.10 -16.98
CA LEU A 82 -2.16 4.93 -16.61
C LEU A 82 -3.64 5.16 -16.88
N THR A 83 -4.13 4.50 -17.91
CA THR A 83 -5.53 4.53 -18.34
C THR A 83 -6.25 3.24 -17.94
N ARG A 84 -7.60 3.25 -17.99
CA ARG A 84 -8.42 2.03 -17.86
C ARG A 84 -7.95 0.90 -18.77
N HIS A 85 -7.57 1.21 -20.00
CA HIS A 85 -7.11 0.22 -20.98
C HIS A 85 -5.78 -0.40 -20.56
N LYS A 86 -4.77 0.44 -20.24
CA LYS A 86 -3.45 -0.04 -19.81
C LYS A 86 -3.52 -0.84 -18.50
N ALA A 87 -4.35 -0.41 -17.55
CA ALA A 87 -4.61 -1.17 -16.33
C ALA A 87 -5.24 -2.55 -16.62
N GLY A 88 -6.13 -2.61 -17.63
CA GLY A 88 -6.70 -3.86 -18.11
C GLY A 88 -5.67 -4.79 -18.75
N GLU A 89 -4.73 -4.27 -19.55
CA GLU A 89 -3.64 -5.05 -20.15
C GLU A 89 -2.72 -5.65 -19.10
N LEU A 90 -2.26 -4.83 -18.13
CA LEU A 90 -1.43 -5.27 -17.01
C LEU A 90 -2.14 -6.33 -16.15
N SER A 91 -3.44 -6.16 -15.93
CA SER A 91 -4.25 -7.14 -15.18
C SER A 91 -4.41 -8.45 -15.95
N ALA A 92 -4.53 -8.40 -17.28
CA ALA A 92 -4.57 -9.60 -18.12
C ALA A 92 -3.22 -10.33 -18.12
N ALA A 93 -2.11 -9.59 -18.15
CA ALA A 93 -0.75 -10.13 -18.02
C ALA A 93 -0.57 -10.86 -16.68
N PHE A 94 -0.93 -10.21 -15.56
CA PHE A 94 -0.90 -10.83 -14.24
C PHE A 94 -1.78 -12.09 -14.15
N ALA A 95 -3.00 -12.04 -14.68
CA ALA A 95 -3.89 -13.19 -14.72
C ALA A 95 -3.30 -14.36 -15.53
N SER A 96 -2.60 -14.07 -16.65
CA SER A 96 -1.92 -15.09 -17.45
C SER A 96 -0.85 -15.83 -16.63
N LEU A 97 -0.04 -15.10 -15.87
CA LEU A 97 0.97 -15.69 -14.98
C LEU A 97 0.34 -16.53 -13.85
N LEU A 98 -0.78 -16.08 -13.29
CA LEU A 98 -1.52 -16.88 -12.30
C LEU A 98 -2.09 -18.17 -12.90
N TRP A 99 -2.57 -18.14 -14.14
CA TRP A 99 -3.02 -19.35 -14.86
C TRP A 99 -1.88 -20.36 -15.05
N GLU A 100 -0.68 -19.91 -15.33
CA GLU A 100 0.51 -20.76 -15.50
C GLU A 100 0.97 -21.39 -14.17
N SER A 101 0.79 -20.67 -13.06
CA SER A 101 1.14 -21.14 -11.73
C SER A 101 0.15 -22.15 -11.14
N LEU A 102 -1.03 -22.34 -11.75
CA LEU A 102 -1.99 -23.34 -11.27
C LEU A 102 -1.45 -24.76 -11.48
N PRO A 103 -1.58 -25.67 -10.47
CA PRO A 103 -1.11 -27.03 -10.59
C PRO A 103 -1.63 -27.75 -11.81
N LEU A 104 -0.76 -28.48 -12.50
CA LEU A 104 -1.12 -29.27 -13.67
C LEU A 104 -2.06 -30.47 -13.35
N ALA A 105 -2.20 -30.83 -12.07
CA ALA A 105 -3.07 -31.92 -11.62
C ALA A 105 -4.53 -31.81 -12.08
N GLY A 106 -4.98 -30.60 -12.44
CA GLY A 106 -6.27 -30.41 -13.13
C GLY A 106 -6.25 -30.70 -14.64
N ARG A 107 -5.13 -31.13 -15.23
CA ARG A 107 -5.05 -31.44 -16.68
C ARG A 107 -5.39 -32.89 -17.02
N SER A 108 -5.15 -33.84 -16.14
CA SER A 108 -5.33 -35.27 -16.38
C SER A 108 -6.66 -35.85 -15.87
N ASP A 109 -7.27 -35.27 -14.83
CA ASP A 109 -8.49 -35.82 -14.21
C ASP A 109 -9.79 -35.23 -14.79
N LEU A 110 -9.78 -34.86 -16.05
CA LEU A 110 -10.89 -34.19 -16.74
C LEU A 110 -12.05 -35.14 -17.12
N ARG A 111 -12.01 -36.38 -16.69
CA ARG A 111 -13.12 -37.32 -16.84
C ARG A 111 -13.43 -37.93 -15.48
N ASP A 112 -14.44 -37.40 -14.83
CA ASP A 112 -15.13 -38.20 -13.82
C ASP A 112 -15.60 -39.47 -14.52
N ALA A 113 -15.07 -40.63 -14.14
CA ALA A 113 -15.29 -41.91 -14.83
C ALA A 113 -16.79 -42.26 -14.97
N ASN A 114 -17.67 -41.57 -14.23
CA ASN A 114 -19.12 -41.80 -14.22
C ASN A 114 -19.97 -40.61 -14.72
N SER A 115 -19.38 -39.46 -15.05
CA SER A 115 -20.13 -38.28 -15.51
C SER A 115 -19.78 -37.95 -16.97
N LYS A 116 -20.78 -37.94 -17.84
CA LYS A 116 -20.66 -37.47 -19.25
C LYS A 116 -20.48 -35.95 -19.37
N ARG A 117 -20.37 -35.21 -18.25
CA ARG A 117 -20.20 -33.76 -18.23
C ARG A 117 -18.73 -33.40 -18.03
N PRO A 118 -18.15 -32.58 -18.92
CA PRO A 118 -16.78 -32.08 -18.68
C PRO A 118 -16.74 -31.28 -17.38
N ILE A 119 -15.76 -31.58 -16.51
CA ILE A 119 -15.49 -30.76 -15.33
C ILE A 119 -15.15 -29.34 -15.85
N ARG A 120 -15.98 -28.37 -15.51
CA ARG A 120 -15.72 -26.98 -15.88
C ARG A 120 -14.47 -26.52 -15.13
N ARG A 121 -13.40 -26.20 -15.85
CA ARG A 121 -12.25 -25.51 -15.28
C ARG A 121 -12.71 -24.16 -14.75
N SER A 122 -12.68 -23.98 -13.44
CA SER A 122 -12.82 -22.66 -12.84
C SER A 122 -11.48 -21.95 -12.88
N GLY A 123 -11.46 -20.72 -13.36
CA GLY A 123 -10.26 -19.89 -13.38
C GLY A 123 -9.78 -19.48 -11.97
N PRO A 124 -8.58 -18.89 -11.87
CA PRO A 124 -8.06 -18.41 -10.59
C PRO A 124 -9.02 -17.40 -9.96
N VAL A 125 -9.16 -17.48 -8.64
CA VAL A 125 -9.86 -16.48 -7.86
C VAL A 125 -8.92 -15.29 -7.68
N ILE A 126 -9.36 -14.11 -8.06
CA ILE A 126 -8.60 -12.86 -7.94
C ILE A 126 -9.44 -11.84 -7.19
N VAL A 127 -8.91 -11.34 -6.07
CA VAL A 127 -9.53 -10.26 -5.29
C VAL A 127 -9.20 -8.93 -5.94
N VAL A 128 -10.20 -8.06 -6.08
CA VAL A 128 -10.04 -6.70 -6.58
C VAL A 128 -10.60 -5.72 -5.56
N GLY A 129 -9.80 -4.75 -5.18
CA GLY A 129 -10.19 -3.64 -4.32
C GLY A 129 -9.65 -2.32 -4.86
N PHE A 130 -10.06 -1.20 -4.30
CA PHE A 130 -9.59 0.11 -4.73
C PHE A 130 -9.57 1.13 -3.59
N ASP A 131 -8.71 2.14 -3.70
CA ASP A 131 -8.60 3.25 -2.76
C ASP A 131 -9.69 4.32 -2.98
N GLU A 132 -9.63 5.39 -2.21
CA GLU A 132 -10.64 6.46 -2.22
C GLU A 132 -10.40 7.53 -3.30
N ARG A 133 -9.45 7.34 -4.20
CA ARG A 133 -9.12 8.31 -5.26
C ARG A 133 -10.24 8.39 -6.29
N PRO A 134 -10.53 9.58 -6.82
CA PRO A 134 -11.57 9.75 -7.85
C PRO A 134 -11.32 8.95 -9.13
N SER A 135 -10.05 8.60 -9.42
CA SER A 135 -9.66 7.78 -10.57
C SER A 135 -10.00 6.29 -10.42
N SER A 136 -10.07 5.80 -9.18
CA SER A 136 -10.13 4.36 -8.89
C SER A 136 -11.39 3.67 -9.41
N PRO A 137 -12.60 4.24 -9.40
CA PRO A 137 -13.79 3.65 -10.01
C PRO A 137 -13.69 3.43 -11.52
N ASP A 138 -12.94 4.28 -12.23
CA ASP A 138 -12.71 4.11 -13.68
C ASP A 138 -11.74 2.97 -13.94
N ILE A 139 -10.62 2.95 -13.23
CA ILE A 139 -9.58 1.94 -13.40
C ILE A 139 -10.08 0.54 -13.03
N VAL A 140 -10.84 0.39 -11.91
CA VAL A 140 -11.37 -0.91 -11.48
C VAL A 140 -12.27 -1.54 -12.53
N THR A 141 -13.00 -0.73 -13.29
CA THR A 141 -13.86 -1.22 -14.38
C THR A 141 -13.03 -1.92 -15.47
N GLY A 142 -11.87 -1.34 -15.83
CA GLY A 142 -10.94 -1.94 -16.80
C GLY A 142 -10.31 -3.23 -16.29
N VAL A 143 -9.86 -3.21 -15.05
CA VAL A 143 -9.27 -4.36 -14.36
C VAL A 143 -10.26 -5.53 -14.29
N ALA A 144 -11.47 -5.31 -13.78
CA ALA A 144 -12.49 -6.35 -13.65
C ALA A 144 -12.92 -6.92 -15.01
N ALA A 145 -13.08 -6.07 -16.01
CA ALA A 145 -13.42 -6.52 -17.36
C ALA A 145 -12.30 -7.38 -17.98
N ALA A 146 -11.03 -7.00 -17.81
CA ALA A 146 -9.89 -7.75 -18.30
C ALA A 146 -9.76 -9.11 -17.60
N LEU A 147 -9.86 -9.17 -16.28
CA LEU A 147 -9.81 -10.40 -15.50
C LEU A 147 -10.93 -11.38 -15.89
N ARG A 148 -12.16 -10.88 -16.07
CA ARG A 148 -13.27 -11.71 -16.55
C ARG A 148 -13.04 -12.24 -17.97
N ARG A 149 -12.45 -11.43 -18.84
CA ARG A 149 -12.06 -11.86 -20.18
C ARG A 149 -10.98 -12.96 -20.12
N MET A 150 -10.08 -12.89 -19.13
CA MET A 150 -9.10 -13.93 -18.85
C MET A 150 -9.69 -15.14 -18.10
N SER A 151 -11.00 -15.26 -18.02
CA SER A 151 -11.72 -16.38 -17.40
C SER A 151 -11.47 -16.53 -15.90
N CYS A 152 -11.07 -15.47 -15.21
CA CYS A 152 -10.86 -15.44 -13.75
C CYS A 152 -12.18 -15.29 -12.99
N GLN A 153 -12.19 -15.76 -11.74
CA GLN A 153 -13.26 -15.48 -10.78
C GLN A 153 -12.91 -14.23 -9.99
N VAL A 154 -13.51 -13.11 -10.33
CA VAL A 154 -13.27 -11.83 -9.67
C VAL A 154 -14.09 -11.74 -8.38
N VAL A 155 -13.42 -11.45 -7.28
CA VAL A 155 -14.04 -11.10 -6.00
C VAL A 155 -13.81 -9.61 -5.76
N ASP A 156 -14.86 -8.84 -5.94
CA ASP A 156 -14.85 -7.39 -5.75
C ASP A 156 -15.12 -7.07 -4.27
N ILE A 157 -14.16 -6.47 -3.61
CA ILE A 157 -14.29 -6.06 -2.20
C ILE A 157 -14.57 -4.57 -2.03
N GLY A 158 -14.71 -3.83 -3.14
CA GLY A 158 -15.02 -2.41 -3.12
C GLY A 158 -13.87 -1.55 -2.61
N GLN A 159 -14.22 -0.43 -2.02
CA GLN A 159 -13.28 0.53 -1.46
C GLN A 159 -12.67 -0.03 -0.16
N THR A 160 -11.33 0.02 -0.05
CA THR A 160 -10.59 -0.65 1.02
C THR A 160 -9.20 -0.03 1.23
N SER A 161 -8.52 -0.42 2.32
CA SER A 161 -7.10 -0.17 2.55
C SER A 161 -6.23 -1.35 2.10
N MET A 162 -4.93 -1.14 1.94
CA MET A 162 -3.97 -2.19 1.59
C MET A 162 -3.98 -3.35 2.61
N PRO A 163 -3.99 -3.14 3.94
CA PRO A 163 -4.07 -4.23 4.90
C PRO A 163 -5.33 -5.09 4.77
N CYS A 164 -6.50 -4.47 4.69
CA CYS A 164 -7.77 -5.19 4.51
C CYS A 164 -7.81 -5.95 3.17
N PHE A 165 -7.25 -5.38 2.12
CA PHE A 165 -7.12 -6.06 0.82
C PHE A 165 -6.23 -7.30 0.90
N ARG A 166 -5.03 -7.21 1.52
CA ARG A 166 -4.15 -8.38 1.73
C ARG A 166 -4.81 -9.45 2.60
N PHE A 167 -5.50 -9.02 3.66
CA PHE A 167 -6.31 -9.90 4.48
C PHE A 167 -7.36 -10.64 3.63
N ALA A 168 -8.09 -9.94 2.76
CA ALA A 168 -9.11 -10.56 1.91
C ALA A 168 -8.51 -11.60 0.97
N VAL A 169 -7.34 -11.35 0.35
CA VAL A 169 -6.64 -12.32 -0.51
C VAL A 169 -6.29 -13.58 0.28
N ALA A 170 -5.75 -13.43 1.49
CA ALA A 170 -5.39 -14.56 2.36
C ALA A 170 -6.64 -15.32 2.86
N HIS A 171 -7.64 -14.59 3.36
CA HIS A 171 -8.89 -15.13 3.89
C HIS A 171 -9.68 -15.92 2.85
N MET A 172 -9.75 -15.42 1.63
CA MET A 172 -10.42 -16.08 0.50
C MET A 172 -9.58 -17.20 -0.13
N GLN A 173 -8.36 -17.42 0.33
CA GLN A 173 -7.39 -18.33 -0.30
C GLN A 173 -7.26 -18.08 -1.82
N ALA A 174 -7.35 -16.81 -2.22
CA ALA A 174 -7.30 -16.40 -3.61
C ALA A 174 -5.91 -16.69 -4.21
N ALA A 175 -5.86 -16.93 -5.53
CA ALA A 175 -4.61 -17.10 -6.26
C ALA A 175 -3.78 -15.80 -6.25
N GLY A 176 -4.47 -14.66 -6.19
CA GLY A 176 -3.85 -13.34 -6.09
C GLY A 176 -4.90 -12.24 -5.98
N GLY A 177 -4.44 -11.01 -6.06
CA GLY A 177 -5.30 -9.83 -6.02
C GLY A 177 -4.66 -8.63 -6.67
N ILE A 178 -5.47 -7.63 -7.00
CA ILE A 178 -5.08 -6.34 -7.54
C ILE A 178 -5.78 -5.26 -6.73
N LEU A 179 -5.01 -4.40 -6.08
CA LEU A 179 -5.52 -3.18 -5.47
C LEU A 179 -5.25 -2.01 -6.41
N ILE A 180 -6.30 -1.29 -6.77
CA ILE A 180 -6.19 -0.03 -7.49
C ILE A 180 -5.89 1.06 -6.46
N SER A 181 -4.70 1.66 -6.53
CA SER A 181 -4.23 2.58 -5.51
C SER A 181 -3.15 3.50 -6.06
N GLY A 182 -3.19 4.74 -5.63
CA GLY A 182 -2.12 5.71 -5.91
C GLY A 182 -1.32 6.07 -4.67
N HIS A 183 -1.26 5.19 -3.65
CA HIS A 183 -0.58 5.49 -2.40
C HIS A 183 0.89 5.88 -2.63
N GLY A 184 1.40 6.78 -1.80
CA GLY A 184 2.73 7.35 -1.91
C GLY A 184 2.91 8.34 -3.06
N CYS A 185 1.86 8.65 -3.83
CA CYS A 185 1.89 9.59 -4.95
C CYS A 185 0.88 10.73 -4.77
N GLU A 186 1.02 11.77 -5.59
CA GLU A 186 0.09 12.89 -5.63
C GLU A 186 -1.36 12.45 -5.99
N PRO A 187 -2.39 13.22 -5.63
CA PRO A 187 -3.79 12.86 -5.90
C PRO A 187 -4.14 12.63 -7.37
N SER A 188 -3.37 13.21 -8.31
CA SER A 188 -3.53 13.01 -9.74
C SER A 188 -3.01 11.67 -10.27
N TRP A 189 -2.31 10.92 -9.45
CA TRP A 189 -1.74 9.62 -9.80
C TRP A 189 -2.70 8.49 -9.44
N THR A 190 -2.57 7.40 -10.16
CA THR A 190 -3.22 6.12 -9.88
C THR A 190 -2.22 4.98 -10.06
N GLY A 191 -2.58 3.78 -9.69
CA GLY A 191 -1.68 2.64 -9.81
C GLY A 191 -2.34 1.30 -9.58
N LEU A 192 -1.53 0.26 -9.65
CA LEU A 192 -1.90 -1.12 -9.40
C LEU A 192 -0.88 -1.75 -8.46
N ASP A 193 -1.34 -2.28 -7.36
CA ASP A 193 -0.57 -3.12 -6.46
C ASP A 193 -1.01 -4.56 -6.63
N PHE A 194 -0.06 -5.42 -6.94
CA PHE A 194 -0.32 -6.84 -7.14
C PHE A 194 0.08 -7.62 -5.90
N VAL A 195 -0.74 -8.59 -5.55
CA VAL A 195 -0.39 -9.58 -4.53
C VAL A 195 -0.71 -10.97 -5.06
N VAL A 196 0.05 -11.95 -4.60
CA VAL A 196 -0.18 -13.36 -4.91
C VAL A 196 -0.69 -14.10 -3.66
N LYS A 197 -0.84 -15.39 -3.76
CA LYS A 197 -1.35 -16.27 -2.70
C LYS A 197 -0.82 -15.88 -1.32
N HIS A 198 -1.67 -15.96 -0.30
CA HIS A 198 -1.41 -15.56 1.09
C HIS A 198 -1.16 -14.06 1.31
N GLY A 199 -1.50 -13.19 0.35
CA GLY A 199 -1.30 -11.75 0.47
C GLY A 199 0.16 -11.29 0.31
N ARG A 200 1.04 -12.14 -0.26
CA ARG A 200 2.43 -11.76 -0.53
C ARG A 200 2.49 -10.66 -1.57
N PRO A 201 3.16 -9.53 -1.29
CA PRO A 201 3.35 -8.46 -2.27
C PRO A 201 4.10 -8.96 -3.51
N VAL A 202 3.80 -8.39 -4.67
CA VAL A 202 4.58 -8.54 -5.89
C VAL A 202 5.42 -7.27 -6.03
N SER A 203 6.74 -7.44 -6.01
CA SER A 203 7.72 -6.37 -6.16
C SER A 203 8.63 -6.68 -7.36
N VAL A 204 9.56 -5.79 -7.70
CA VAL A 204 10.65 -6.12 -8.60
C VAL A 204 11.44 -7.31 -8.07
N SER A 205 12.10 -8.06 -8.96
CA SER A 205 12.99 -9.15 -8.55
C SER A 205 14.14 -8.56 -7.72
N GLY A 206 14.17 -8.87 -6.43
CA GLY A 206 15.24 -8.43 -5.54
C GLY A 206 16.61 -8.89 -6.11
N ARG A 207 17.65 -8.05 -6.04
CA ARG A 207 19.02 -8.52 -6.24
C ARG A 207 19.22 -9.66 -5.25
N ARG A 208 19.59 -10.84 -5.75
CA ARG A 208 19.85 -12.03 -4.94
C ARG A 208 20.56 -11.62 -3.65
N VAL A 209 19.96 -11.91 -2.52
CA VAL A 209 20.66 -11.86 -1.24
C VAL A 209 21.76 -12.91 -1.34
N GLU A 210 23.02 -12.48 -1.26
CA GLU A 210 24.20 -13.32 -1.53
C GLU A 210 24.42 -14.46 -0.52
N HIS A 211 23.49 -14.73 0.36
CA HIS A 211 23.57 -15.77 1.37
C HIS A 211 22.33 -16.66 1.36
N ARG A 212 22.36 -17.68 0.55
CA ARG A 212 21.94 -19.08 0.67
C ARG A 212 21.52 -19.67 -0.66
N ASP A 213 22.03 -20.86 -0.94
CA ASP A 213 21.71 -21.75 -2.06
C ASP A 213 20.27 -22.33 -2.00
N ASP A 214 19.39 -21.76 -1.18
CA ASP A 214 18.03 -22.25 -1.08
C ASP A 214 17.16 -21.59 -2.15
N ALA A 215 16.75 -22.43 -3.07
CA ALA A 215 15.91 -22.14 -4.22
C ALA A 215 14.79 -21.16 -3.85
N VAL A 216 14.93 -19.89 -4.25
CA VAL A 216 13.75 -19.05 -4.55
C VAL A 216 12.84 -19.91 -5.40
N ALA A 217 11.62 -20.16 -4.94
CA ALA A 217 10.67 -21.00 -5.67
C ALA A 217 10.71 -20.57 -7.14
N PRO A 218 11.05 -21.44 -8.09
CA PRO A 218 11.45 -21.05 -9.45
C PRO A 218 10.36 -20.34 -10.27
N HIS A 219 9.25 -19.96 -9.66
CA HIS A 219 8.08 -19.36 -10.30
C HIS A 219 7.41 -18.25 -9.46
N ALA A 220 8.18 -17.53 -8.64
CA ALA A 220 7.63 -16.37 -7.94
C ALA A 220 7.33 -15.23 -8.92
N ILE A 221 6.06 -14.89 -9.12
CA ILE A 221 5.66 -13.75 -9.96
C ILE A 221 6.30 -12.47 -9.42
N CYS A 222 6.96 -11.70 -10.30
CA CYS A 222 7.55 -10.39 -10.06
C CYS A 222 7.01 -9.36 -11.08
N LEU A 223 7.31 -8.08 -10.86
CA LEU A 223 6.79 -6.99 -11.70
C LEU A 223 7.34 -7.04 -13.12
N GLU A 224 8.60 -7.42 -13.30
CA GLU A 224 9.24 -7.56 -14.62
C GLU A 224 8.51 -8.62 -15.48
N GLN A 225 8.10 -9.74 -14.87
CA GLN A 225 7.33 -10.75 -15.59
C GLN A 225 5.95 -10.24 -16.02
N ILE A 226 5.34 -9.35 -15.23
CA ILE A 226 4.06 -8.73 -15.61
C ILE A 226 4.28 -7.78 -16.79
N ASP A 227 5.37 -7.01 -16.80
CA ASP A 227 5.73 -6.10 -17.87
C ASP A 227 6.00 -6.87 -19.18
N ASP A 228 6.93 -7.82 -19.14
CA ASP A 228 7.25 -8.70 -20.26
C ASP A 228 6.00 -9.37 -20.87
N ARG A 229 5.11 -9.87 -20.00
CA ARG A 229 3.88 -10.50 -20.42
C ARG A 229 2.88 -9.50 -21.00
N CYS A 230 2.87 -8.26 -20.51
CA CYS A 230 2.05 -7.19 -21.05
C CYS A 230 2.50 -6.81 -22.47
N GLU A 231 3.80 -6.73 -22.72
CA GLU A 231 4.38 -6.46 -24.04
C GLU A 231 4.12 -7.60 -25.04
N GLN A 232 4.26 -8.85 -24.62
CA GLN A 232 3.99 -10.03 -25.43
C GLN A 232 2.50 -10.22 -25.74
N GLY A 233 1.63 -9.58 -24.97
CA GLY A 233 0.19 -9.77 -25.03
C GLY A 233 -0.27 -11.06 -24.32
N ALA A 234 -1.31 -10.95 -23.52
CA ALA A 234 -1.87 -12.06 -22.77
C ALA A 234 -2.94 -12.80 -23.58
N ALA A 235 -2.68 -14.07 -23.94
CA ALA A 235 -3.64 -14.91 -24.62
C ALA A 235 -4.77 -15.35 -23.68
N ARG A 236 -6.00 -15.33 -24.19
CA ARG A 236 -7.18 -15.77 -23.45
C ARG A 236 -7.12 -17.29 -23.19
N PRO A 237 -7.11 -17.75 -21.91
CA PRO A 237 -6.88 -19.17 -21.59
C PRO A 237 -8.10 -20.06 -21.91
N LEU A 238 -9.31 -19.53 -21.78
CA LEU A 238 -10.56 -20.24 -22.05
C LEU A 238 -11.51 -19.37 -22.89
N ARG A 239 -12.36 -20.00 -23.71
CA ARG A 239 -13.41 -19.30 -24.48
C ARG A 239 -14.52 -18.75 -23.56
N GLN A 240 -14.81 -19.42 -22.44
CA GLN A 240 -15.81 -18.98 -21.48
C GLN A 240 -15.28 -17.78 -20.66
N GLY A 241 -16.12 -16.76 -20.48
CA GLY A 241 -15.79 -15.63 -19.59
C GLY A 241 -15.77 -16.04 -18.12
N GLY A 242 -15.03 -15.29 -17.30
CA GLY A 242 -15.01 -15.43 -15.84
C GLY A 242 -16.28 -14.86 -15.20
N SER A 243 -16.37 -15.02 -13.89
CA SER A 243 -17.44 -14.49 -13.03
C SER A 243 -16.97 -13.30 -12.21
N GLN A 244 -17.93 -12.55 -11.66
CA GLN A 244 -17.67 -11.51 -10.68
C GLN A 244 -18.70 -11.65 -9.55
N ARG A 245 -18.24 -11.49 -8.31
CA ARG A 245 -19.11 -11.40 -7.13
C ARG A 245 -18.55 -10.38 -6.16
N VAL A 246 -19.43 -9.81 -5.34
CA VAL A 246 -19.04 -8.87 -4.27
C VAL A 246 -18.80 -9.65 -2.97
N PHE A 247 -17.84 -9.20 -2.17
CA PHE A 247 -17.55 -9.71 -0.83
C PHE A 247 -17.22 -8.55 0.11
N GLN A 248 -17.89 -8.49 1.26
CA GLN A 248 -17.64 -7.46 2.28
C GLN A 248 -16.46 -7.86 3.17
N ALA A 249 -15.25 -7.64 2.71
CA ALA A 249 -14.02 -8.02 3.42
C ALA A 249 -13.84 -7.28 4.76
N SER A 250 -14.41 -6.08 4.90
CA SER A 250 -14.36 -5.30 6.14
C SER A 250 -14.95 -6.04 7.36
N VAL A 251 -15.99 -6.84 7.17
CA VAL A 251 -16.65 -7.56 8.27
C VAL A 251 -15.72 -8.59 8.94
N PRO A 252 -15.19 -9.61 8.24
CA PRO A 252 -14.26 -10.54 8.86
C PRO A 252 -12.91 -9.90 9.25
N TYR A 253 -12.48 -8.85 8.56
CA TYR A 253 -11.29 -8.09 8.92
C TYR A 253 -11.46 -7.41 10.28
N LEU A 254 -12.53 -6.65 10.49
CA LEU A 254 -12.85 -6.01 11.76
C LEU A 254 -12.99 -7.05 12.89
N ALA A 255 -13.68 -8.17 12.64
CA ALA A 255 -13.82 -9.25 13.62
C ALA A 255 -12.48 -9.88 14.02
N GLY A 256 -11.51 -9.92 13.09
CA GLY A 256 -10.14 -10.34 13.37
C GLY A 256 -9.39 -9.33 14.24
N LEU A 257 -9.49 -8.05 13.91
CA LEU A 257 -8.86 -6.97 14.65
C LEU A 257 -9.38 -6.86 16.10
N LEU A 258 -10.69 -6.97 16.32
CA LEU A 258 -11.31 -6.88 17.66
C LEU A 258 -10.66 -7.84 18.68
N LYS A 259 -10.16 -8.99 18.24
CA LYS A 259 -9.49 -9.95 19.11
C LYS A 259 -8.14 -9.48 19.63
N ARG A 260 -7.56 -8.45 19.01
CA ARG A 260 -6.24 -7.92 19.35
C ARG A 260 -6.30 -6.77 20.38
N PHE A 261 -7.48 -6.19 20.59
CA PHE A 261 -7.67 -5.05 21.50
C PHE A 261 -8.30 -5.51 22.82
N HIS A 262 -7.48 -5.93 23.76
CA HIS A 262 -7.91 -6.36 25.10
C HIS A 262 -6.91 -5.90 26.15
N ALA A 263 -7.34 -5.85 27.41
CA ALA A 263 -6.52 -5.48 28.57
C ALA A 263 -5.83 -4.11 28.41
N LEU A 264 -6.52 -3.12 27.85
CA LEU A 264 -6.00 -1.78 27.63
C LEU A 264 -6.30 -0.86 28.82
N ARG A 265 -5.32 -0.03 29.19
CA ARG A 265 -5.56 1.10 30.08
C ARG A 265 -6.24 2.27 29.36
N PRO A 266 -6.91 3.19 30.07
CA PRO A 266 -7.41 4.41 29.46
C PRO A 266 -6.28 5.24 28.86
N LEU A 267 -6.40 5.57 27.56
CA LEU A 267 -5.42 6.38 26.82
C LEU A 267 -6.14 7.36 25.91
N ARG A 268 -5.52 8.51 25.65
CA ARG A 268 -5.96 9.53 24.70
C ARG A 268 -4.95 9.63 23.57
N ILE A 269 -5.38 9.47 22.33
CA ILE A 269 -4.52 9.43 21.14
C ILE A 269 -4.91 10.58 20.21
N ALA A 270 -3.95 11.41 19.81
CA ALA A 270 -4.10 12.33 18.70
C ALA A 270 -3.83 11.57 17.41
N ILE A 271 -4.86 11.36 16.57
CA ILE A 271 -4.74 10.48 15.42
C ILE A 271 -5.05 11.19 14.10
N GLY A 272 -4.13 11.09 13.14
CA GLY A 272 -4.27 11.57 11.78
C GLY A 272 -4.28 10.40 10.79
N CYS A 273 -5.28 10.38 9.89
CA CYS A 273 -5.36 9.39 8.83
C CYS A 273 -6.16 9.96 7.64
N PRO A 274 -5.61 9.97 6.41
CA PRO A 274 -6.34 10.44 5.24
C PRO A 274 -7.34 9.39 4.70
N VAL A 275 -7.22 8.11 5.11
CA VAL A 275 -7.99 6.98 4.57
C VAL A 275 -9.29 6.81 5.36
N ARG A 276 -10.44 7.13 4.77
CA ARG A 276 -11.75 7.01 5.43
C ARG A 276 -12.09 5.60 5.86
N PHE A 277 -11.70 4.60 5.06
CA PHE A 277 -11.88 3.20 5.41
C PHE A 277 -11.21 2.87 6.76
N VAL A 278 -9.96 3.32 6.95
CA VAL A 278 -9.20 3.11 8.20
C VAL A 278 -9.84 3.87 9.36
N ARG A 279 -10.22 5.13 9.14
CA ARG A 279 -10.92 5.95 10.16
C ARG A 279 -12.18 5.24 10.67
N ARG A 280 -13.05 4.81 9.76
CA ARG A 280 -14.29 4.08 10.13
C ARG A 280 -14.00 2.79 10.87
N THR A 281 -13.00 2.03 10.44
CA THR A 281 -12.60 0.79 11.13
C THR A 281 -12.12 1.09 12.55
N LEU A 282 -11.36 2.16 12.76
CA LEU A 282 -10.90 2.58 14.09
C LEU A 282 -12.06 3.09 14.95
N ASP A 283 -12.98 3.89 14.41
CA ASP A 283 -14.17 4.36 15.15
C ASP A 283 -15.02 3.16 15.64
N GLU A 284 -15.24 2.16 14.79
CA GLU A 284 -15.99 0.95 15.16
C GLU A 284 -15.23 0.09 16.20
N LEU A 285 -13.90 -0.03 16.08
CA LEU A 285 -13.07 -0.78 17.03
C LEU A 285 -13.07 -0.13 18.41
N PHE A 286 -12.94 1.20 18.47
CA PHE A 286 -12.73 1.93 19.72
C PHE A 286 -14.04 2.35 20.42
N GLU A 287 -15.20 2.11 19.82
CA GLU A 287 -16.51 2.47 20.41
C GLU A 287 -16.68 1.97 21.85
N LYS A 288 -16.12 0.80 22.18
CA LYS A 288 -16.28 0.14 23.50
C LYS A 288 -14.97 -0.02 24.27
N LEU A 289 -13.88 0.53 23.76
CA LEU A 289 -12.56 0.43 24.39
C LEU A 289 -12.30 1.65 25.27
N PRO A 290 -11.48 1.53 26.32
CA PRO A 290 -11.15 2.63 27.23
C PRO A 290 -10.15 3.63 26.62
N VAL A 291 -10.11 3.77 25.31
CA VAL A 291 -9.18 4.62 24.56
C VAL A 291 -9.98 5.67 23.78
N THR A 292 -9.56 6.93 23.91
CA THR A 292 -10.21 8.05 23.21
C THR A 292 -9.38 8.47 22.01
N LEU A 293 -10.00 8.53 20.83
CA LEU A 293 -9.39 8.99 19.59
C LEU A 293 -9.72 10.47 19.35
N ASN A 294 -8.70 11.31 19.34
CA ASN A 294 -8.80 12.73 18.99
C ASN A 294 -8.38 12.88 17.52
N TRP A 295 -9.35 12.94 16.61
CA TRP A 295 -9.12 13.00 15.18
C TRP A 295 -8.53 14.34 14.73
N ILE A 296 -7.48 14.26 13.91
CA ILE A 296 -6.84 15.38 13.23
C ILE A 296 -7.12 15.25 11.74
N GLU A 297 -7.60 16.32 11.12
CA GLU A 297 -7.86 16.32 9.68
C GLU A 297 -6.56 16.33 8.90
N ILE A 298 -6.35 15.26 8.12
CA ILE A 298 -5.19 15.03 7.26
C ILE A 298 -5.67 14.95 5.81
N PRO A 299 -5.13 15.80 4.90
CA PRO A 299 -5.53 15.78 3.50
C PRO A 299 -4.93 14.59 2.75
N GLN A 300 -5.59 14.20 1.64
CA GLN A 300 -5.01 13.24 0.70
C GLN A 300 -3.92 13.94 -0.13
N ARG A 301 -2.67 13.62 0.13
CA ARG A 301 -1.49 14.11 -0.61
C ARG A 301 -0.32 13.15 -0.42
N ARG A 302 0.70 13.29 -1.25
CA ARG A 302 1.99 12.67 -0.98
C ARG A 302 2.59 13.27 0.30
N ARG A 303 3.12 12.41 1.17
CA ARG A 303 3.80 12.81 2.40
C ARG A 303 4.99 11.90 2.70
N ASN A 304 5.84 12.37 3.58
CA ASN A 304 6.85 11.55 4.20
C ASN A 304 6.59 11.52 5.71
N VAL A 305 5.97 10.47 6.18
CA VAL A 305 5.58 10.29 7.59
C VAL A 305 6.78 10.22 8.55
N LEU A 306 7.98 9.99 8.02
CA LEU A 306 9.22 9.94 8.81
C LEU A 306 9.98 11.27 8.82
N ASN A 307 9.50 12.28 8.11
CA ASN A 307 10.10 13.60 8.09
C ASN A 307 9.41 14.52 9.11
N GLU A 308 10.15 14.96 10.12
CA GLU A 308 9.66 15.89 11.14
C GLU A 308 9.17 17.22 10.56
N ASP A 309 9.68 17.61 9.40
CA ASP A 309 9.29 18.83 8.69
C ASP A 309 8.03 18.67 7.84
N ASP A 310 7.52 17.46 7.65
CA ASP A 310 6.25 17.27 6.94
C ASP A 310 5.10 17.94 7.71
N SER A 311 4.27 18.70 7.01
CA SER A 311 3.21 19.50 7.62
C SER A 311 2.16 18.66 8.36
N ASP A 312 1.93 17.41 7.95
CA ASP A 312 0.97 16.54 8.61
C ASP A 312 1.57 15.90 9.87
N VAL A 313 2.88 15.60 9.87
CA VAL A 313 3.63 15.19 11.07
C VAL A 313 3.59 16.32 12.10
N ARG A 314 3.90 17.56 11.67
CA ARG A 314 3.82 18.72 12.57
C ARG A 314 2.42 18.94 13.15
N ARG A 315 1.36 18.81 12.36
CA ARG A 315 -0.04 18.90 12.86
C ARG A 315 -0.32 17.90 13.98
N VAL A 316 0.14 16.66 13.82
CA VAL A 316 -0.03 15.63 14.86
C VAL A 316 0.79 15.98 16.10
N ARG A 317 2.04 16.39 15.95
CA ARG A 317 2.91 16.85 17.06
C ARG A 317 2.29 18.00 17.85
N ASP A 318 1.83 19.04 17.15
CA ASP A 318 1.19 20.21 17.77
C ASP A 318 -0.09 19.81 18.51
N ALA A 319 -0.89 18.91 17.94
CA ALA A 319 -2.11 18.43 18.57
C ALA A 319 -1.85 17.60 19.83
N VAL A 320 -0.80 16.75 19.82
CA VAL A 320 -0.39 15.96 21.00
C VAL A 320 -0.11 16.90 22.17
N VAL A 321 0.72 17.92 21.96
CA VAL A 321 1.10 18.87 23.00
C VAL A 321 -0.09 19.73 23.43
N ALA A 322 -0.85 20.28 22.47
CA ALA A 322 -1.97 21.18 22.75
C ALA A 322 -3.13 20.50 23.47
N GLN A 323 -3.39 19.22 23.19
CA GLN A 323 -4.50 18.46 23.77
C GLN A 323 -4.06 17.58 24.96
N ALA A 324 -2.76 17.58 25.28
CA ALA A 324 -2.15 16.74 26.30
C ALA A 324 -2.57 15.26 26.15
N THR A 325 -2.45 14.72 24.93
CA THR A 325 -2.72 13.30 24.66
C THR A 325 -1.52 12.44 25.05
N ASP A 326 -1.75 11.15 25.31
CA ASP A 326 -0.69 10.23 25.73
C ASP A 326 0.32 9.96 24.62
N PHE A 327 -0.13 10.02 23.36
CA PHE A 327 0.73 10.00 22.17
C PHE A 327 -0.04 10.41 20.91
N GLY A 328 0.70 10.57 19.81
CA GLY A 328 0.16 10.84 18.47
C GLY A 328 0.43 9.69 17.50
N LEU A 329 -0.50 9.47 16.58
CA LEU A 329 -0.39 8.50 15.51
C LEU A 329 -0.75 9.14 14.18
N LEU A 330 0.16 9.12 13.21
CA LEU A 330 -0.13 9.44 11.82
C LEU A 330 -0.08 8.16 10.99
N ILE A 331 -1.20 7.80 10.38
CA ILE A 331 -1.29 6.68 9.44
C ILE A 331 -1.22 7.22 8.02
N ASP A 332 -0.40 6.60 7.19
CA ASP A 332 -0.23 7.02 5.79
C ASP A 332 -1.40 6.57 4.89
N ASP A 333 -1.37 7.01 3.63
CA ASP A 333 -2.46 6.83 2.65
C ASP A 333 -2.66 5.37 2.17
N ASP A 334 -1.78 4.44 2.53
CA ASP A 334 -1.95 3.00 2.31
C ASP A 334 -2.63 2.27 3.49
N GLY A 335 -2.70 2.90 4.66
CA GLY A 335 -3.22 2.30 5.90
C GLY A 335 -2.26 1.31 6.57
N ALA A 336 -1.00 1.25 6.12
CA ALA A 336 -0.01 0.28 6.61
C ALA A 336 1.20 0.95 7.28
N ASN A 337 1.61 2.13 6.80
CA ASN A 337 2.75 2.86 7.34
C ASN A 337 2.32 3.80 8.45
N VAL A 338 3.15 3.95 9.49
CA VAL A 338 2.84 4.77 10.65
C VAL A 338 4.00 5.66 11.06
N ALA A 339 3.66 6.83 11.60
CA ALA A 339 4.55 7.64 12.41
C ALA A 339 3.94 7.79 13.80
N ILE A 340 4.76 7.61 14.82
CA ILE A 340 4.36 7.72 16.24
C ILE A 340 5.04 8.97 16.82
N VAL A 341 4.28 9.72 17.60
CA VAL A 341 4.75 10.92 18.30
C VAL A 341 4.51 10.72 19.79
N ASP A 342 5.53 10.90 20.62
CA ASP A 342 5.37 10.79 22.09
C ASP A 342 4.60 12.00 22.69
N GLU A 343 4.25 11.92 23.95
CA GLU A 343 3.49 12.98 24.67
C GLU A 343 4.25 14.31 24.76
N LEU A 344 5.55 14.32 24.47
CA LEU A 344 6.39 15.53 24.42
C LEU A 344 6.45 16.15 23.01
N GLY A 345 5.76 15.54 22.03
CA GLY A 345 5.75 15.99 20.64
C GLY A 345 7.00 15.57 19.85
N ARG A 346 7.74 14.54 20.27
CA ARG A 346 8.90 14.02 19.53
C ARG A 346 8.48 12.88 18.63
N LEU A 347 8.92 12.90 17.38
CA LEU A 347 8.71 11.81 16.43
C LEU A 347 9.61 10.62 16.82
N LEU A 348 9.04 9.43 16.95
CA LEU A 348 9.79 8.21 17.19
C LEU A 348 10.54 7.77 15.93
N ALA A 349 11.79 7.37 16.09
CA ALA A 349 12.49 6.69 15.02
C ALA A 349 11.86 5.31 14.75
N PRO A 350 11.68 4.90 13.49
CA PRO A 350 11.08 3.58 13.15
C PRO A 350 11.77 2.41 13.83
N GLY A 351 13.09 2.51 13.98
CA GLY A 351 13.90 1.49 14.66
C GLY A 351 13.59 1.34 16.14
N ASP A 352 13.28 2.43 16.84
CA ASP A 352 12.95 2.40 18.26
C ASP A 352 11.59 1.71 18.47
N LEU A 353 10.61 2.04 17.63
CA LEU A 353 9.32 1.35 17.63
C LEU A 353 9.48 -0.14 17.38
N LEU A 354 10.29 -0.52 16.37
CA LEU A 354 10.52 -1.94 16.06
C LEU A 354 11.21 -2.66 17.23
N CYS A 355 12.20 -2.06 17.90
CA CYS A 355 12.88 -2.65 19.06
C CYS A 355 11.89 -2.86 20.22
N LEU A 356 11.07 -1.85 20.55
CA LEU A 356 10.02 -1.97 21.57
C LEU A 356 9.07 -3.13 21.26
N LEU A 357 8.55 -3.21 20.04
CA LEU A 357 7.62 -4.27 19.66
C LEU A 357 8.30 -5.65 19.61
N ALA A 358 9.57 -5.68 19.24
CA ALA A 358 10.38 -6.90 19.22
C ALA A 358 10.52 -7.50 20.62
N GLU A 359 10.84 -6.66 21.63
CA GLU A 359 10.93 -7.11 23.02
C GLU A 359 9.57 -7.60 23.54
N VAL A 360 8.51 -6.80 23.32
CA VAL A 360 7.16 -7.16 23.75
C VAL A 360 6.74 -8.53 23.21
N LEU A 361 6.93 -8.75 21.91
CA LEU A 361 6.55 -9.98 21.24
C LEU A 361 7.48 -11.15 21.59
N SER A 362 8.79 -10.91 21.78
CA SER A 362 9.75 -11.94 22.21
C SER A 362 9.48 -12.41 23.61
N SER A 363 8.96 -11.55 24.49
CA SER A 363 8.55 -11.97 25.85
C SER A 363 7.38 -12.97 25.83
N GLU A 364 6.53 -12.89 24.80
CA GLU A 364 5.40 -13.83 24.59
C GLU A 364 5.82 -15.06 23.79
N GLN A 365 6.82 -14.94 22.93
CA GLN A 365 7.33 -15.99 22.05
C GLN A 365 8.88 -15.98 22.06
N PRO A 366 9.53 -16.55 23.10
CA PRO A 366 10.99 -16.44 23.32
C PRO A 366 11.86 -16.99 22.18
N ASP A 367 11.34 -17.95 21.40
CA ASP A 367 12.04 -18.53 20.26
C ASP A 367 11.78 -17.78 18.93
N GLY A 368 11.05 -16.68 18.98
CA GLY A 368 10.68 -15.90 17.82
C GLY A 368 11.89 -15.24 17.16
N ALA A 369 11.87 -15.15 15.82
CA ALA A 369 12.86 -14.42 15.06
C ALA A 369 12.33 -13.05 14.67
N ILE A 370 13.24 -12.10 14.41
CA ILE A 370 12.94 -10.78 13.88
C ILE A 370 13.60 -10.62 12.53
N VAL A 371 12.89 -10.05 11.57
CA VAL A 371 13.42 -9.76 10.24
C VAL A 371 13.51 -8.25 10.04
N ILE A 372 14.69 -7.76 9.69
CA ILE A 372 14.91 -6.35 9.38
C ILE A 372 15.25 -6.16 7.90
N ASP A 373 14.86 -5.03 7.32
CA ASP A 373 15.27 -4.69 5.96
C ASP A 373 16.78 -4.38 5.89
N ASN A 374 17.36 -4.52 4.70
CA ASN A 374 18.80 -4.30 4.51
C ASN A 374 19.20 -2.83 4.73
N ALA A 375 18.27 -1.88 4.57
CA ALA A 375 18.55 -0.46 4.80
C ALA A 375 18.78 -0.14 6.29
N ALA A 376 18.15 -0.90 7.17
CA ALA A 376 18.27 -0.71 8.63
C ALA A 376 19.33 -1.62 9.28
N ARG A 377 20.06 -2.43 8.50
CA ARG A 377 21.00 -3.43 8.99
C ARG A 377 21.96 -2.88 10.05
N ASP A 378 22.72 -1.87 9.68
CA ASP A 378 23.82 -1.36 10.52
C ASP A 378 23.30 -0.68 11.81
N LEU A 379 22.07 -0.18 11.76
CA LEU A 379 21.43 0.49 12.88
C LEU A 379 20.74 -0.50 13.84
N LEU A 380 19.99 -1.47 13.30
CA LEU A 380 19.09 -2.30 14.11
C LEU A 380 19.66 -3.66 14.47
N GLN A 381 20.48 -4.26 13.61
CA GLN A 381 21.01 -5.60 13.86
C GLN A 381 21.81 -5.68 15.19
N PRO A 382 22.71 -4.73 15.54
CA PRO A 382 23.42 -4.77 16.81
C PRO A 382 22.48 -4.62 18.01
N ARG A 383 21.46 -3.76 17.89
CA ARG A 383 20.49 -3.48 18.98
C ARG A 383 19.63 -4.70 19.28
N ILE A 384 19.05 -5.32 18.27
CA ILE A 384 18.21 -6.52 18.41
C ILE A 384 19.06 -7.72 18.90
N ALA A 385 20.31 -7.86 18.42
CA ALA A 385 21.20 -8.93 18.85
C ALA A 385 21.59 -8.82 20.34
N ALA A 386 21.63 -7.61 20.88
CA ALA A 386 21.89 -7.39 22.32
C ALA A 386 20.82 -8.02 23.21
N GLU A 387 19.58 -8.14 22.73
CA GLU A 387 18.44 -8.77 23.42
C GLU A 387 18.40 -10.31 23.31
N ASN A 388 19.43 -10.94 22.77
CA ASN A 388 19.49 -12.40 22.50
C ASN A 388 18.38 -12.91 21.57
N VAL A 389 17.82 -12.03 20.76
CA VAL A 389 16.79 -12.37 19.80
C VAL A 389 17.41 -12.69 18.44
N ARG A 390 16.93 -13.75 17.78
CA ARG A 390 17.41 -14.10 16.43
C ARG A 390 17.00 -13.03 15.43
N CYS A 391 17.97 -12.38 14.80
CA CYS A 391 17.77 -11.32 13.82
C CYS A 391 18.23 -11.74 12.43
N TRP A 392 17.35 -11.62 11.44
CA TRP A 392 17.62 -11.97 10.04
C TRP A 392 17.43 -10.77 9.12
N LEU A 393 18.11 -10.80 7.97
CA LEU A 393 17.95 -9.79 6.93
C LEU A 393 16.85 -10.20 5.95
N GLY A 394 15.93 -9.28 5.68
CA GLY A 394 14.74 -9.49 4.85
C GLY A 394 14.84 -8.95 3.42
N GLY A 395 16.02 -8.48 2.97
CA GLY A 395 16.16 -7.93 1.61
C GLY A 395 15.74 -6.47 1.50
N TRP A 396 15.40 -6.04 0.28
CA TRP A 396 15.16 -4.63 -0.07
C TRP A 396 13.70 -4.30 -0.37
N THR A 397 12.89 -5.31 -0.70
CA THR A 397 11.49 -5.13 -1.08
C THR A 397 10.54 -5.69 -0.03
N GLN A 398 9.29 -5.25 -0.06
CA GLN A 398 8.25 -5.82 0.80
C GLN A 398 8.05 -7.33 0.55
N SER A 399 8.23 -7.77 -0.70
CA SER A 399 8.17 -9.19 -1.06
C SER A 399 9.28 -9.99 -0.41
N ASP A 400 10.52 -9.45 -0.42
CA ASP A 400 11.67 -10.11 0.20
C ASP A 400 11.49 -10.23 1.72
N LEU A 401 11.11 -9.14 2.37
CA LEU A 401 10.83 -9.11 3.82
C LEU A 401 9.73 -10.11 4.18
N TRP A 402 8.63 -10.13 3.43
CA TRP A 402 7.53 -11.07 3.63
C TRP A 402 8.00 -12.53 3.51
N GLN A 403 8.82 -12.84 2.51
CA GLN A 403 9.36 -14.19 2.30
C GLN A 403 10.31 -14.58 3.43
N ALA A 404 11.20 -13.69 3.85
CA ALA A 404 12.12 -13.92 4.96
C ALA A 404 11.35 -14.18 6.27
N MET A 405 10.33 -13.38 6.56
CA MET A 405 9.48 -13.58 7.74
C MET A 405 8.78 -14.96 7.73
N ARG A 406 8.31 -15.39 6.56
CA ARG A 406 7.69 -16.72 6.40
C ARG A 406 8.69 -17.84 6.60
N HIS A 407 9.89 -17.69 6.03
CA HIS A 407 10.94 -18.70 6.08
C HIS A 407 11.47 -18.89 7.50
N GLU A 408 11.75 -17.77 8.19
CA GLU A 408 12.34 -17.79 9.53
C GLU A 408 11.28 -17.92 10.65
N ALA A 409 9.99 -18.06 10.30
CA ALA A 409 8.87 -18.02 11.26
C ALA A 409 8.96 -16.78 12.19
N ALA A 410 9.31 -15.62 11.60
CA ALA A 410 9.56 -14.41 12.36
C ALA A 410 8.27 -13.85 12.98
N ILE A 411 8.37 -13.38 14.22
CA ILE A 411 7.25 -12.80 14.97
C ILE A 411 6.95 -11.36 14.55
N CYS A 412 7.99 -10.61 14.20
CA CYS A 412 7.84 -9.29 13.62
C CYS A 412 8.99 -8.98 12.64
N GLY A 413 8.82 -7.91 11.90
CA GLY A 413 9.84 -7.38 11.01
C GLY A 413 9.58 -5.94 10.64
N GLY A 414 10.59 -5.28 10.07
CA GLY A 414 10.50 -3.88 9.69
C GLY A 414 11.87 -3.28 9.42
N GLY A 415 11.97 -1.95 9.50
CA GLY A 415 13.25 -1.28 9.29
C GLY A 415 13.13 0.22 9.15
N ALA A 416 13.85 0.77 8.16
CA ALA A 416 13.97 2.21 7.98
C ALA A 416 12.71 2.91 7.45
N THR A 417 11.71 2.16 6.95
CA THR A 417 10.55 2.72 6.25
C THR A 417 9.39 3.12 7.16
N GLY A 418 9.44 2.80 8.45
CA GLY A 418 8.32 2.98 9.38
C GLY A 418 7.22 1.90 9.25
N ARG A 419 7.38 0.94 8.34
CA ARG A 419 6.49 -0.21 8.20
C ARG A 419 6.83 -1.26 9.24
N VAL A 420 5.84 -1.64 10.03
CA VAL A 420 5.96 -2.75 10.97
C VAL A 420 5.17 -3.93 10.43
N TRP A 421 5.84 -5.06 10.29
CA TRP A 421 5.26 -6.33 9.90
C TRP A 421 5.10 -7.21 11.13
N LEU A 422 3.93 -7.75 11.32
CA LEU A 422 3.59 -8.64 12.43
C LEU A 422 3.21 -10.00 11.88
N HIS A 423 3.57 -11.06 12.59
CA HIS A 423 3.12 -12.40 12.25
C HIS A 423 1.72 -12.64 12.82
N ASP A 424 0.78 -12.79 11.92
CA ASP A 424 -0.52 -13.39 12.21
C ASP A 424 -0.58 -14.78 11.52
N ALA A 425 -1.66 -15.14 10.85
CA ALA A 425 -1.68 -16.32 9.97
C ALA A 425 -0.66 -16.21 8.81
N VAL A 426 -0.35 -14.99 8.41
CA VAL A 426 0.68 -14.63 7.42
C VAL A 426 1.33 -13.31 7.85
N PRO A 427 2.56 -13.00 7.39
CA PRO A 427 3.17 -11.69 7.65
C PRO A 427 2.28 -10.56 7.15
N THR A 428 1.91 -9.66 8.03
CA THR A 428 0.96 -8.58 7.76
C THR A 428 1.53 -7.24 8.19
N CYS A 429 1.55 -6.27 7.28
CA CYS A 429 1.88 -4.88 7.59
C CYS A 429 0.55 -4.11 7.65
N ASP A 430 0.21 -3.62 8.85
CA ASP A 430 -1.09 -3.01 9.15
C ASP A 430 -0.93 -2.00 10.29
N ALA A 431 -1.27 -0.75 10.03
CA ALA A 431 -1.21 0.32 11.02
C ALA A 431 -2.08 0.06 12.25
N ILE A 432 -3.24 -0.58 12.07
CA ILE A 432 -4.16 -0.90 13.17
C ILE A 432 -3.60 -2.03 14.04
N LEU A 433 -2.99 -3.03 13.43
CA LEU A 433 -2.29 -4.09 14.20
C LEU A 433 -1.07 -3.53 14.94
N THR A 434 -0.30 -2.65 14.30
CA THR A 434 0.83 -1.96 14.95
C THR A 434 0.34 -1.14 16.15
N LEU A 435 -0.77 -0.41 16.00
CA LEU A 435 -1.40 0.32 17.09
C LEU A 435 -1.83 -0.63 18.23
N SER A 436 -2.39 -1.80 17.92
CA SER A 436 -2.80 -2.75 18.95
C SER A 436 -1.64 -3.23 19.80
N GLN A 437 -0.48 -3.50 19.19
CA GLN A 437 0.73 -3.92 19.90
C GLN A 437 1.31 -2.77 20.76
N LEU A 438 1.32 -1.55 20.22
CA LEU A 438 1.77 -0.38 20.99
C LEU A 438 0.86 -0.12 22.21
N LEU A 439 -0.45 -0.21 22.05
CA LEU A 439 -1.40 -0.04 23.15
C LEU A 439 -1.24 -1.13 24.23
N GLN A 440 -0.99 -2.37 23.84
CA GLN A 440 -0.69 -3.45 24.77
C GLN A 440 0.63 -3.21 25.50
N ALA A 441 1.68 -2.77 24.80
CA ALA A 441 2.96 -2.40 25.39
C ALA A 441 2.78 -1.31 26.46
N LEU A 442 2.09 -0.22 26.12
CA LEU A 442 1.82 0.89 27.03
C LEU A 442 0.86 0.52 28.18
N SER A 443 0.08 -0.53 28.04
CA SER A 443 -0.83 -0.98 29.10
C SER A 443 -0.19 -1.93 30.11
N ARG A 444 1.07 -2.31 29.90
CA ARG A 444 1.83 -3.14 30.89
C ARG A 444 2.28 -2.33 32.09
N ASP A 445 2.48 -1.02 31.94
CA ASP A 445 2.91 -0.09 32.96
C ASP A 445 2.18 1.25 32.78
N ASP A 446 2.22 2.13 33.82
CA ASP A 446 1.67 3.48 33.76
C ASP A 446 2.65 4.51 33.18
N ALA A 447 3.83 4.09 32.74
CA ALA A 447 4.85 4.96 32.18
C ALA A 447 4.39 5.64 30.88
N PRO A 448 4.76 6.92 30.65
CA PRO A 448 4.51 7.60 29.39
C PRO A 448 5.39 7.02 28.26
N LEU A 449 4.95 7.19 27.00
CA LEU A 449 5.66 6.63 25.85
C LEU A 449 7.11 7.10 25.76
N SER A 450 7.38 8.38 26.07
CA SER A 450 8.74 8.93 26.07
C SER A 450 9.69 8.21 27.01
N GLN A 451 9.20 7.74 28.16
CA GLN A 451 9.99 6.99 29.12
C GLN A 451 10.20 5.54 28.64
N VAL A 452 9.15 4.90 28.17
CA VAL A 452 9.23 3.53 27.61
C VAL A 452 10.23 3.49 26.46
N ILE A 453 10.19 4.46 25.54
CA ILE A 453 11.04 4.45 24.34
C ILE A 453 12.50 4.88 24.66
N ALA A 454 12.75 5.59 25.76
CA ALA A 454 14.10 6.04 26.13
C ALA A 454 15.07 4.87 26.37
N GLU A 455 14.56 3.71 26.77
CA GLU A 455 15.35 2.48 26.94
C GLU A 455 15.90 1.96 25.60
N TYR A 456 15.21 2.27 24.49
CA TYR A 456 15.59 1.84 23.13
C TYR A 456 16.32 2.91 22.32
N SER A 457 16.22 4.19 22.72
CA SER A 457 16.82 5.31 21.95
C SER A 457 18.30 5.56 22.30
N ASN A 458 18.79 5.05 23.41
CA ASN A 458 20.19 5.15 23.85
C ASN A 458 20.81 3.75 24.01
N PRO A 459 21.40 3.17 22.96
CA PRO A 459 22.24 1.99 23.16
C PRO A 459 23.47 2.41 23.98
N ALA A 460 23.66 1.77 25.14
CA ALA A 460 24.82 1.95 26.00
C ALA A 460 26.14 1.56 25.29
#